data_5dc65d09397ef04bc19aee5a1f389962
#
_entry.id   5dc65d09397ef04bc19aee5a1f389962
#
_cell.length_a   1.000
_cell.length_b   1.000
_cell.length_c   1.000
_cell.angle_alpha   90.00
_cell.angle_beta   90.00
_cell.angle_gamma   90.00
#
_symmetry.space_group_name_H-M   'P 1'
#
loop_
_entity.id
_entity.type
_entity.pdbx_description
1 polymer ?
#
loop_
_entity_poly.entity_id
_entity_poly.type
_entity_poly.pdbx_seq_one_letter_code
_entity_poly.pdbx_strand_id
1 'polypeptide(L)'
;SVGAYNSALQSYADFSGRGFTRSFQEIKPDLVAPGVNIQSTKSGGGYGAFTGTSFATPFVTGAAALMMEWGIIRGNDPFLYGEKVKSYLIKAARHLPGYEVWPNPQLGWGTLCLRDSLP
;
A
#
# COMPACT_ATOMS: atom_id res chain seq x y z
N SER A 1 -6.10 -5.79 -0.31
CA SER A 1 -5.87 -5.43 1.09
C SER A 1 -4.50 -4.78 1.27
N VAL A 2 -4.37 -3.96 2.31
CA VAL A 2 -3.17 -3.18 2.59
C VAL A 2 -2.65 -3.51 3.98
N GLY A 3 -1.39 -3.90 4.05
CA GLY A 3 -0.68 -4.06 5.31
C GLY A 3 0.13 -2.81 5.65
N ALA A 4 0.83 -2.84 6.77
CA ALA A 4 1.64 -1.72 7.25
C ALA A 4 3.10 -2.11 7.40
N TYR A 5 3.99 -1.16 7.08
CA TYR A 5 5.41 -1.30 7.38
C TYR A 5 5.93 -0.02 8.03
N ASN A 6 7.08 -0.12 8.67
CA ASN A 6 7.76 1.01 9.28
C ASN A 6 8.71 1.61 8.24
N SER A 7 8.35 2.76 7.68
CA SER A 7 9.15 3.38 6.62
C SER A 7 10.50 3.91 7.11
N ALA A 8 10.58 4.34 8.37
CA ALA A 8 11.84 4.82 8.95
C ALA A 8 12.85 3.70 9.12
N LEU A 9 12.41 2.50 9.52
CA LEU A 9 13.25 1.34 9.76
C LEU A 9 13.31 0.39 8.57
N GLN A 10 12.51 0.62 7.53
CA GLN A 10 12.38 -0.26 6.36
C GLN A 10 12.07 -1.72 6.76
N SER A 11 11.10 -1.89 7.66
CA SER A 11 10.78 -3.18 8.24
C SER A 11 9.27 -3.41 8.37
N TYR A 12 8.88 -4.68 8.45
CA TYR A 12 7.51 -5.09 8.69
C TYR A 12 7.02 -4.57 10.05
N ALA A 13 5.78 -4.08 10.10
CA ALA A 13 5.16 -3.64 11.33
C ALA A 13 4.51 -4.85 12.02
N ASP A 14 4.88 -5.12 13.28
CA ASP A 14 4.46 -6.33 14.00
C ASP A 14 2.95 -6.51 14.10
N PHE A 15 2.19 -5.42 14.17
CA PHE A 15 0.73 -5.45 14.25
C PHE A 15 0.06 -5.71 12.90
N SER A 16 0.79 -5.61 11.80
CA SER A 16 0.22 -5.80 10.46
C SER A 16 -0.23 -7.25 10.25
N GLY A 17 -1.39 -7.44 9.65
CA GLY A 17 -1.89 -8.76 9.35
C GLY A 17 -1.00 -9.52 8.38
N ARG A 18 -0.98 -10.84 8.50
CA ARG A 18 -0.21 -11.74 7.64
C ARG A 18 -1.13 -12.62 6.82
N GLY A 19 -0.76 -12.85 5.54
CA GLY A 19 -1.33 -13.92 4.74
C GLY A 19 -0.64 -15.26 5.05
N PHE A 20 -0.89 -16.29 4.33
CA PHE A 20 -1.88 -16.30 3.24
C PHE A 20 -3.29 -16.52 3.81
N THR A 21 -4.34 -16.33 2.96
CA THR A 21 -5.72 -16.57 3.42
C THR A 21 -5.91 -18.05 3.75
N ARG A 22 -6.78 -18.32 4.73
CA ARG A 22 -7.01 -19.69 5.20
C ARG A 22 -7.72 -20.56 4.16
N SER A 23 -8.69 -19.98 3.45
CA SER A 23 -9.56 -20.76 2.56
C SER A 23 -8.93 -21.10 1.22
N PHE A 24 -8.24 -20.13 0.59
CA PHE A 24 -7.75 -20.28 -0.78
C PHE A 24 -6.24 -20.07 -0.92
N GLN A 25 -5.53 -19.90 0.18
CA GLN A 25 -4.09 -19.63 0.18
C GLN A 25 -3.73 -18.41 -0.69
N GLU A 26 -4.63 -17.45 -0.77
CA GLU A 26 -4.38 -16.22 -1.54
C GLU A 26 -3.31 -15.37 -0.88
N ILE A 27 -2.52 -14.69 -1.70
CA ILE A 27 -1.49 -13.76 -1.24
C ILE A 27 -2.17 -12.50 -0.69
N LYS A 28 -2.06 -12.31 0.62
CA LYS A 28 -2.55 -11.12 1.34
C LYS A 28 -1.58 -10.79 2.48
N PRO A 29 -1.32 -9.51 2.76
CA PRO A 29 -1.87 -8.34 2.06
C PRO A 29 -1.38 -8.29 0.60
N ASP A 30 -2.07 -7.52 -0.24
CA ASP A 30 -1.62 -7.32 -1.62
C ASP A 30 -0.32 -6.51 -1.65
N LEU A 31 -0.26 -5.46 -0.86
CA LEU A 31 0.94 -4.63 -0.70
C LEU A 31 0.89 -3.93 0.66
N VAL A 32 1.96 -3.26 1.00
CA VAL A 32 2.05 -2.50 2.26
C VAL A 32 2.34 -1.03 2.00
N ALA A 33 1.95 -0.20 2.97
CA ALA A 33 2.23 1.23 2.96
C ALA A 33 2.68 1.67 4.34
N PRO A 34 3.26 2.88 4.50
CA PRO A 34 3.70 3.35 5.81
C PRO A 34 2.54 3.41 6.81
N GLY A 35 2.69 2.78 7.96
CA GLY A 35 1.66 2.70 8.99
C GLY A 35 2.18 2.92 10.40
N VAL A 36 3.39 3.43 10.57
CA VAL A 36 4.01 3.70 11.87
C VAL A 36 4.39 5.16 11.98
N ASN A 37 3.91 5.84 13.03
CA ASN A 37 4.16 7.26 13.30
C ASN A 37 3.72 8.15 12.11
N ILE A 38 2.51 7.94 11.64
CA ILE A 38 1.95 8.70 10.51
C ILE A 38 1.30 9.97 11.05
N GLN A 39 1.74 11.13 10.53
CA GLN A 39 1.16 12.41 10.89
C GLN A 39 -0.23 12.55 10.25
N SER A 40 -1.23 12.83 11.07
CA SER A 40 -2.61 12.98 10.62
C SER A 40 -3.35 13.94 11.54
N THR A 41 -4.53 14.36 11.10
CA THR A 41 -5.42 15.20 11.91
C THR A 41 -5.92 14.41 13.12
N LYS A 42 -6.14 15.11 14.22
CA LYS A 42 -6.65 14.50 15.46
C LYS A 42 -7.90 15.16 15.96
N SER A 43 -8.64 14.44 16.80
CA SER A 43 -9.83 14.97 17.48
C SER A 43 -9.45 16.15 18.35
N GLY A 44 -10.27 17.19 18.31
CA GLY A 44 -10.01 18.43 19.05
C GLY A 44 -9.14 19.45 18.31
N GLY A 45 -8.67 19.11 17.11
CA GLY A 45 -7.87 20.01 16.27
C GLY A 45 -6.38 19.70 16.31
N GLY A 46 -5.67 20.19 15.28
CA GLY A 46 -4.23 19.96 15.13
C GLY A 46 -3.88 18.59 14.56
N TYR A 47 -2.62 18.21 14.73
CA TYR A 47 -2.05 17.00 14.15
C TYR A 47 -1.42 16.12 15.24
N GLY A 48 -1.34 14.84 14.96
CA GLY A 48 -0.67 13.88 15.83
C GLY A 48 -0.08 12.74 15.02
N ALA A 49 0.77 11.94 15.67
CA ALA A 49 1.35 10.75 15.06
C ALA A 49 0.53 9.52 15.44
N PHE A 50 0.17 8.71 14.45
CA PHE A 50 -0.68 7.55 14.62
C PHE A 50 -0.03 6.32 13.99
N THR A 51 -0.34 5.14 14.55
CA THR A 51 0.20 3.87 14.09
C THR A 51 -0.93 2.86 13.90
N GLY A 52 -0.93 2.16 12.78
CA GLY A 52 -1.91 1.14 12.45
C GLY A 52 -2.05 0.93 10.95
N THR A 53 -2.60 -0.21 10.56
CA THR A 53 -2.93 -0.49 9.16
C THR A 53 -4.02 0.47 8.64
N SER A 54 -4.86 1.01 9.53
CA SER A 54 -5.83 2.05 9.21
C SER A 54 -5.19 3.35 8.72
N PHE A 55 -3.92 3.58 9.05
CA PHE A 55 -3.16 4.73 8.59
C PHE A 55 -2.30 4.41 7.36
N ALA A 56 -2.08 3.14 7.08
CA ALA A 56 -1.43 2.70 5.85
C ALA A 56 -2.41 2.71 4.66
N THR A 57 -3.63 2.27 4.87
CA THR A 57 -4.65 2.18 3.82
C THR A 57 -4.92 3.50 3.07
N PRO A 58 -5.01 4.67 3.73
CA PRO A 58 -5.23 5.94 3.02
C PRO A 58 -4.13 6.31 2.03
N PHE A 59 -2.89 5.88 2.23
CA PHE A 59 -1.82 6.10 1.25
C PHE A 59 -2.15 5.39 -0.06
N VAL A 60 -2.63 4.17 0.01
CA VAL A 60 -3.01 3.40 -1.19
C VAL A 60 -4.27 4.00 -1.83
N THR A 61 -5.24 4.41 -1.02
CA THR A 61 -6.45 5.08 -1.52
C THR A 61 -6.11 6.35 -2.27
N GLY A 62 -5.24 7.19 -1.70
CA GLY A 62 -4.78 8.42 -2.34
C GLY A 62 -3.99 8.16 -3.61
N ALA A 63 -3.13 7.15 -3.60
CA ALA A 63 -2.37 6.74 -4.78
C ALA A 63 -3.31 6.28 -5.91
N ALA A 64 -4.32 5.48 -5.58
CA ALA A 64 -5.32 5.03 -6.55
C ALA A 64 -6.08 6.22 -7.14
N ALA A 65 -6.48 7.19 -6.31
CA ALA A 65 -7.17 8.39 -6.78
C ALA A 65 -6.31 9.19 -7.76
N LEU A 66 -5.02 9.37 -7.46
CA LEU A 66 -4.09 10.08 -8.34
C LEU A 66 -3.86 9.32 -9.65
N MET A 67 -3.81 8.00 -9.62
CA MET A 67 -3.71 7.18 -10.83
C MET A 67 -4.96 7.32 -11.69
N MET A 68 -6.12 7.31 -11.09
CA MET A 68 -7.39 7.46 -11.81
C MET A 68 -7.54 8.87 -12.39
N GLU A 69 -7.06 9.88 -11.70
CA GLU A 69 -7.02 11.26 -12.24
C GLU A 69 -6.14 11.31 -13.48
N TRP A 70 -4.93 10.75 -13.40
CA TRP A 70 -4.02 10.68 -14.54
C TRP A 70 -4.62 9.90 -15.72
N GLY A 71 -5.21 8.74 -15.43
CA GLY A 71 -5.73 7.84 -16.46
C GLY A 71 -7.06 8.30 -17.03
N ILE A 72 -8.06 8.43 -16.17
CA ILE A 72 -9.45 8.68 -16.59
C ILE A 72 -9.68 10.15 -16.91
N ILE A 73 -9.36 11.04 -15.97
CA ILE A 73 -9.67 12.47 -16.13
C ILE A 73 -8.80 13.11 -17.20
N ARG A 74 -7.51 12.79 -17.23
CA ARG A 74 -6.57 13.33 -18.23
C ARG A 74 -6.52 12.53 -19.53
N GLY A 75 -7.24 11.41 -19.60
CA GLY A 75 -7.41 10.63 -20.83
C GLY A 75 -6.24 9.74 -21.22
N ASN A 76 -5.24 9.54 -20.35
CA ASN A 76 -4.10 8.67 -20.66
C ASN A 76 -4.48 7.19 -20.69
N ASP A 77 -5.41 6.77 -19.84
CA ASP A 77 -5.99 5.44 -19.81
C ASP A 77 -7.39 5.50 -19.22
N PRO A 78 -8.45 5.69 -20.06
CA PRO A 78 -9.82 5.85 -19.58
C PRO A 78 -10.36 4.65 -18.78
N PHE A 79 -9.73 3.50 -18.90
CA PHE A 79 -10.15 2.26 -18.21
C PHE A 79 -9.30 1.95 -16.98
N LEU A 80 -8.55 2.92 -16.47
CA LEU A 80 -7.68 2.73 -15.31
C LEU A 80 -8.47 2.78 -14.00
N TYR A 81 -9.15 1.69 -13.68
CA TYR A 81 -9.89 1.50 -12.44
C TYR A 81 -9.88 0.02 -12.01
N GLY A 82 -10.34 -0.25 -10.79
CA GLY A 82 -10.51 -1.62 -10.28
C GLY A 82 -9.25 -2.47 -10.31
N GLU A 83 -9.35 -3.65 -10.89
CA GLU A 83 -8.25 -4.60 -10.96
C GLU A 83 -7.04 -4.08 -11.74
N LYS A 84 -7.26 -3.20 -12.70
CA LYS A 84 -6.18 -2.60 -13.47
C LYS A 84 -5.33 -1.66 -12.61
N VAL A 85 -5.95 -0.84 -11.77
CA VAL A 85 -5.25 -0.01 -10.79
C VAL A 85 -4.44 -0.89 -9.85
N LYS A 86 -5.03 -1.94 -9.33
CA LYS A 86 -4.37 -2.91 -8.45
C LYS A 86 -3.14 -3.53 -9.13
N SER A 87 -3.27 -3.92 -10.39
CA SER A 87 -2.17 -4.51 -11.17
C SER A 87 -0.99 -3.57 -11.30
N TYR A 88 -1.24 -2.30 -11.60
CA TYR A 88 -0.16 -1.29 -11.69
C TYR A 88 0.52 -1.09 -10.34
N LEU A 89 -0.25 -1.02 -9.26
CA LEU A 89 0.31 -0.85 -7.91
C LEU A 89 1.19 -2.03 -7.51
N ILE A 90 0.75 -3.24 -7.80
CA ILE A 90 1.51 -4.46 -7.50
C ILE A 90 2.78 -4.53 -8.35
N LYS A 91 2.69 -4.24 -9.64
CA LYS A 91 3.83 -4.29 -10.56
C LYS A 91 4.93 -3.32 -10.15
N ALA A 92 4.56 -2.17 -9.63
CA ALA A 92 5.50 -1.11 -9.23
C ALA A 92 5.93 -1.19 -7.77
N ALA A 93 5.38 -2.13 -6.99
CA ALA A 93 5.71 -2.27 -5.59
C ALA A 93 7.21 -2.54 -5.39
N ARG A 94 7.79 -1.89 -4.39
CA ARG A 94 9.23 -2.00 -4.11
C ARG A 94 9.49 -3.03 -3.03
N HIS A 95 10.57 -3.78 -3.21
CA HIS A 95 10.99 -4.79 -2.24
C HIS A 95 11.84 -4.14 -1.14
N LEU A 96 11.56 -4.50 0.11
CA LEU A 96 12.37 -4.07 1.24
C LEU A 96 13.62 -4.94 1.35
N PRO A 97 14.77 -4.39 1.82
CA PRO A 97 15.95 -5.19 2.09
C PRO A 97 15.70 -6.21 3.20
N GLY A 98 16.34 -7.38 3.10
CA GLY A 98 16.19 -8.45 4.07
C GLY A 98 15.09 -9.46 3.77
N TYR A 99 14.31 -9.26 2.72
CA TYR A 99 13.26 -10.17 2.29
C TYR A 99 13.60 -10.68 0.90
N GLU A 100 13.86 -11.99 0.78
CA GLU A 100 14.36 -12.57 -0.47
C GLU A 100 13.24 -13.11 -1.38
N VAL A 101 12.15 -13.60 -0.78
CA VAL A 101 11.05 -14.23 -1.52
C VAL A 101 9.88 -13.25 -1.65
N TRP A 102 9.41 -13.06 -2.89
CA TRP A 102 8.29 -12.19 -3.21
C TRP A 102 7.32 -12.88 -4.17
N PRO A 103 6.00 -12.78 -3.98
CA PRO A 103 5.34 -12.15 -2.81
C PRO A 103 5.52 -12.98 -1.54
N ASN A 104 5.31 -12.34 -0.38
CA ASN A 104 5.40 -13.02 0.91
C ASN A 104 4.21 -12.65 1.82
N PRO A 105 3.94 -13.46 2.88
CA PRO A 105 2.76 -13.23 3.71
C PRO A 105 2.82 -11.99 4.61
N GLN A 106 3.98 -11.37 4.76
CA GLN A 106 4.15 -10.17 5.58
C GLN A 106 3.94 -8.89 4.78
N LEU A 107 4.51 -8.81 3.60
CA LEU A 107 4.58 -7.59 2.79
C LEU A 107 3.85 -7.71 1.45
N GLY A 108 3.25 -8.86 1.16
CA GLY A 108 2.61 -9.11 -0.12
C GLY A 108 3.60 -8.94 -1.27
N TRP A 109 3.23 -8.11 -2.23
CA TRP A 109 4.08 -7.83 -3.40
C TRP A 109 5.12 -6.72 -3.16
N GLY A 110 5.05 -6.04 -2.01
CA GLY A 110 6.02 -5.02 -1.63
C GLY A 110 5.39 -3.72 -1.16
N THR A 111 6.19 -2.68 -1.08
CA THR A 111 5.77 -1.36 -0.61
C THR A 111 5.21 -0.51 -1.73
N LEU A 112 4.20 0.29 -1.40
CA LEU A 112 3.59 1.24 -2.34
C LEU A 112 4.64 2.19 -2.92
N CYS A 113 4.63 2.35 -4.25
CA CYS A 113 5.39 3.37 -4.95
C CYS A 113 4.55 3.96 -6.08
N LEU A 114 3.93 5.11 -5.83
CA LEU A 114 3.08 5.77 -6.81
C LEU A 114 3.87 6.19 -8.06
N ARG A 115 5.07 6.73 -7.87
CA ARG A 115 5.89 7.19 -8.99
C ARG A 115 6.13 6.09 -10.04
N ASP A 116 6.47 4.90 -9.57
CA ASP A 116 6.75 3.77 -10.45
C ASP A 116 5.47 3.08 -10.95
N SER A 117 4.31 3.41 -10.36
CA SER A 117 3.01 2.87 -10.76
C SER A 117 2.44 3.56 -12.01
N LEU A 118 2.88 4.77 -12.29
CA LEU A 118 2.45 5.50 -13.48
C LEU A 118 3.36 5.14 -14.67
N PRO A 119 2.79 4.79 -15.81
CA PRO A 119 3.56 4.48 -17.03
C PRO A 119 4.36 5.66 -17.56
#